data_f31f933f7279908aba2ede6f9e713a77
#
_entry.id   f31f933f7279908aba2ede6f9e713a77
#
_cell.length_a   1.000
_cell.length_b   1.000
_cell.length_c   1.000
_cell.angle_alpha   90.00
_cell.angle_beta   90.00
_cell.angle_gamma   90.00
#
_symmetry.space_group_name_H-M   'P 1'
#
loop_
_entity.id
_entity.type
_entity.pdbx_description
1 polymer ?
#
loop_
_entity_poly.entity_id
_entity_poly.type
_entity_poly.pdbx_seq_one_letter_code
_entity_poly.pdbx_strand_id
1 'polypeptide(L)'
;SPLISLMQDQVKALNEAGVPAAFINSSLSEKDYNETIRRARQGIYKIIYIAPERLVTEGFLALAKSVPVSMVTVDEAHCISQWGQDFRPSYMKIVEFVKILEKRPIISAFTATATETVREDIICTLGLQNPFTLVNGFDRENLFFQVDKPKNKEQYILKYISEHSGDSGIIYCATRKNVDNIYELLKGKGVSVGKYHAGMSAGERKKMQDDFVFDYTSIVVATN
;
A
#
# COMPACT_ATOMS: atom_id res chain seq x y z
N SER A 1 -4.96 2.90 -5.47
CA SER A 1 -4.07 2.59 -4.34
C SER A 1 -2.86 3.51 -4.36
N PRO A 2 -2.37 4.00 -3.21
CA PRO A 2 -1.26 4.95 -3.15
C PRO A 2 0.13 4.29 -3.10
N LEU A 3 0.19 2.98 -2.87
CA LEU A 3 1.44 2.24 -2.63
C LEU A 3 1.82 1.40 -3.85
N ILE A 4 2.94 1.75 -4.48
CA ILE A 4 3.43 1.11 -5.72
C ILE A 4 3.71 -0.38 -5.52
N SER A 5 4.40 -0.75 -4.43
CA SER A 5 4.72 -2.16 -4.13
C SER A 5 3.45 -2.99 -3.93
N LEU A 6 2.50 -2.48 -3.13
CA LEU A 6 1.23 -3.16 -2.91
C LEU A 6 0.44 -3.36 -4.21
N MET A 7 0.41 -2.36 -5.10
CA MET A 7 -0.23 -2.49 -6.42
C MET A 7 0.40 -3.61 -7.25
N GLN A 8 1.73 -3.72 -7.23
CA GLN A 8 2.46 -4.76 -7.97
C GLN A 8 2.14 -6.16 -7.42
N ASP A 9 2.15 -6.33 -6.10
CA ASP A 9 1.86 -7.60 -5.43
C ASP A 9 0.41 -8.04 -5.68
N GLN A 10 -0.56 -7.11 -5.56
CA GLN A 10 -1.97 -7.39 -5.83
C GLN A 10 -2.22 -7.77 -7.29
N VAL A 11 -1.61 -7.06 -8.24
CA VAL A 11 -1.72 -7.38 -9.67
C VAL A 11 -1.10 -8.73 -9.99
N LYS A 12 0.04 -9.06 -9.39
CA LYS A 12 0.67 -10.36 -9.54
C LYS A 12 -0.25 -11.47 -9.04
N ALA A 13 -0.78 -11.36 -7.82
CA ALA A 13 -1.69 -12.34 -7.24
C ALA A 13 -2.96 -12.54 -8.08
N LEU A 14 -3.55 -11.46 -8.62
CA LEU A 14 -4.72 -11.54 -9.50
C LEU A 14 -4.41 -12.29 -10.79
N ASN A 15 -3.29 -11.98 -11.43
CA ASN A 15 -2.88 -12.66 -12.67
C ASN A 15 -2.58 -14.15 -12.43
N GLU A 16 -1.96 -14.50 -11.30
CA GLU A 16 -1.74 -15.91 -10.90
C GLU A 16 -3.06 -16.64 -10.65
N ALA A 17 -4.06 -15.94 -10.13
CA ALA A 17 -5.43 -16.45 -9.96
C ALA A 17 -6.26 -16.47 -11.27
N GLY A 18 -5.67 -16.13 -12.41
CA GLY A 18 -6.33 -16.12 -13.71
C GLY A 18 -7.22 -14.88 -13.97
N VAL A 19 -7.14 -13.85 -13.14
CA VAL A 19 -7.84 -12.57 -13.35
C VAL A 19 -6.90 -11.57 -14.01
N PRO A 20 -7.08 -11.22 -15.30
CA PRO A 20 -6.21 -10.29 -15.99
C PRO A 20 -6.25 -8.90 -15.34
N ALA A 21 -5.15 -8.49 -14.74
CA ALA A 21 -4.99 -7.22 -14.07
C ALA A 21 -3.71 -6.48 -14.53
N ALA A 22 -3.73 -5.17 -14.43
CA ALA A 22 -2.58 -4.31 -14.70
C ALA A 22 -2.48 -3.19 -13.66
N PHE A 23 -1.32 -2.54 -13.59
CA PHE A 23 -1.15 -1.31 -12.80
C PHE A 23 -0.62 -0.17 -13.67
N ILE A 24 -0.95 1.07 -13.29
CA ILE A 24 -0.49 2.30 -13.92
C ILE A 24 -0.01 3.24 -12.80
N ASN A 25 1.31 3.39 -12.69
CA ASN A 25 1.94 4.27 -11.70
C ASN A 25 3.21 4.92 -12.28
N SER A 26 3.97 5.63 -11.46
CA SER A 26 5.19 6.34 -11.88
C SER A 26 6.40 5.45 -12.17
N SER A 27 6.34 4.17 -11.81
CA SER A 27 7.46 3.24 -12.03
C SER A 27 7.46 2.62 -13.43
N LEU A 28 6.37 2.74 -14.20
CA LEU A 28 6.29 2.24 -15.56
C LEU A 28 7.16 3.06 -16.50
N SER A 29 7.91 2.37 -17.37
CA SER A 29 8.53 3.02 -18.53
C SER A 29 7.45 3.53 -19.49
N GLU A 30 7.80 4.49 -20.35
CA GLU A 30 6.86 5.00 -21.36
C GLU A 30 6.38 3.89 -22.30
N LYS A 31 7.25 2.97 -22.66
CA LYS A 31 6.91 1.79 -23.47
C LYS A 31 5.89 0.90 -22.79
N ASP A 32 6.11 0.56 -21.51
CA ASP A 32 5.22 -0.31 -20.75
C ASP A 32 3.86 0.38 -20.48
N TYR A 33 3.88 1.68 -20.23
CA TYR A 33 2.67 2.48 -20.10
C TYR A 33 1.83 2.42 -21.37
N ASN A 34 2.43 2.70 -22.54
CA ASN A 34 1.73 2.70 -23.82
C ASN A 34 1.18 1.31 -24.17
N GLU A 35 1.93 0.26 -23.88
CA GLU A 35 1.47 -1.12 -24.08
C GLU A 35 0.31 -1.46 -23.14
N THR A 36 0.38 -1.05 -21.87
CA THR A 36 -0.71 -1.24 -20.91
C THR A 36 -1.99 -0.53 -21.37
N ILE A 37 -1.90 0.73 -21.82
CA ILE A 37 -3.03 1.48 -22.36
C ILE A 37 -3.62 0.80 -23.60
N ARG A 38 -2.77 0.34 -24.52
CA ARG A 38 -3.20 -0.38 -25.73
C ARG A 38 -4.01 -1.64 -25.38
N ARG A 39 -3.48 -2.47 -24.48
CA ARG A 39 -4.13 -3.71 -24.04
C ARG A 39 -5.42 -3.44 -23.26
N ALA A 40 -5.45 -2.37 -22.46
CA ALA A 40 -6.64 -1.94 -21.74
C ALA A 40 -7.78 -1.55 -22.70
N ARG A 41 -7.47 -0.83 -23.81
CA ARG A 41 -8.45 -0.51 -24.85
C ARG A 41 -9.02 -1.75 -25.55
N GLN A 42 -8.26 -2.81 -25.62
CA GLN A 42 -8.72 -4.11 -26.16
C GLN A 42 -9.57 -4.92 -25.19
N GLY A 43 -9.81 -4.40 -23.98
CA GLY A 43 -10.62 -5.07 -22.95
C GLY A 43 -9.94 -6.29 -22.32
N ILE A 44 -8.61 -6.41 -22.44
CA ILE A 44 -7.86 -7.55 -21.91
C ILE A 44 -7.90 -7.56 -20.39
N TYR A 45 -7.76 -6.39 -19.75
CA TYR A 45 -7.74 -6.30 -18.29
C TYR A 45 -9.14 -6.15 -17.72
N LYS A 46 -9.42 -6.90 -16.66
CA LYS A 46 -10.64 -6.77 -15.85
C LYS A 46 -10.47 -5.75 -14.73
N ILE A 47 -9.25 -5.63 -14.21
CA ILE A 47 -8.91 -4.72 -13.11
C ILE A 47 -7.66 -3.93 -13.50
N ILE A 48 -7.72 -2.61 -13.29
CA ILE A 48 -6.56 -1.73 -13.47
C ILE A 48 -6.33 -0.97 -12.17
N TYR A 49 -5.20 -1.23 -11.53
CA TYR A 49 -4.73 -0.44 -10.40
C TYR A 49 -4.08 0.84 -10.91
N ILE A 50 -4.47 1.98 -10.37
CA ILE A 50 -3.93 3.26 -10.79
C ILE A 50 -3.56 4.14 -9.60
N ALA A 51 -2.43 4.82 -9.69
CA ALA A 51 -2.06 5.86 -8.74
C ALA A 51 -2.89 7.14 -9.00
N PRO A 52 -3.44 7.80 -7.95
CA PRO A 52 -4.37 8.91 -8.12
C PRO A 52 -3.86 10.03 -9.03
N GLU A 53 -2.57 10.31 -9.02
CA GLU A 53 -1.93 11.33 -9.86
C GLU A 53 -1.96 11.01 -11.35
N ARG A 54 -2.18 9.74 -11.73
CA ARG A 54 -2.27 9.31 -13.13
C ARG A 54 -3.68 9.38 -13.70
N LEU A 55 -4.71 9.53 -12.87
CA LEU A 55 -6.11 9.56 -13.30
C LEU A 55 -6.44 10.68 -14.28
N VAL A 56 -5.78 11.83 -14.16
CA VAL A 56 -6.02 13.02 -14.98
C VAL A 56 -5.00 13.21 -16.11
N THR A 57 -4.17 12.19 -16.38
CA THR A 57 -3.27 12.24 -17.54
C THR A 57 -4.04 12.02 -18.84
N GLU A 58 -3.67 12.73 -19.92
CA GLU A 58 -4.37 12.67 -21.21
C GLU A 58 -4.57 11.25 -21.74
N GLY A 59 -3.51 10.42 -21.66
CA GLY A 59 -3.56 9.03 -22.13
C GLY A 59 -4.55 8.18 -21.35
N PHE A 60 -4.64 8.36 -20.02
CA PHE A 60 -5.59 7.62 -19.19
C PHE A 60 -7.02 8.13 -19.36
N LEU A 61 -7.22 9.45 -19.47
CA LEU A 61 -8.53 10.03 -19.74
C LEU A 61 -9.08 9.57 -21.10
N ALA A 62 -8.22 9.52 -22.13
CA ALA A 62 -8.60 8.99 -23.43
C ALA A 62 -8.98 7.49 -23.37
N LEU A 63 -8.28 6.70 -22.56
CA LEU A 63 -8.66 5.31 -22.28
C LEU A 63 -10.03 5.25 -21.60
N ALA A 64 -10.21 5.96 -20.49
CA ALA A 64 -11.43 5.92 -19.68
C ALA A 64 -12.68 6.37 -20.44
N LYS A 65 -12.53 7.23 -21.45
CA LYS A 65 -13.64 7.60 -22.38
C LYS A 65 -13.90 6.55 -23.46
N SER A 66 -12.92 5.68 -23.75
CA SER A 66 -13.04 4.67 -24.82
C SER A 66 -13.51 3.30 -24.35
N VAL A 67 -13.53 3.06 -23.02
CA VAL A 67 -13.95 1.80 -22.42
C VAL A 67 -14.99 2.03 -21.31
N PRO A 68 -15.95 1.13 -21.11
CA PRO A 68 -16.91 1.25 -20.02
C PRO A 68 -16.22 1.02 -18.68
N VAL A 69 -16.26 2.02 -17.80
CA VAL A 69 -15.80 1.91 -16.40
C VAL A 69 -17.00 1.57 -15.54
N SER A 70 -17.11 0.32 -15.11
CA SER A 70 -18.25 -0.17 -14.33
C SER A 70 -18.14 0.17 -12.84
N MET A 71 -16.92 0.19 -12.31
CA MET A 71 -16.65 0.39 -10.88
C MET A 71 -15.35 1.15 -10.67
N VAL A 72 -15.35 2.02 -9.67
CA VAL A 72 -14.14 2.68 -9.15
C VAL A 72 -14.02 2.35 -7.67
N THR A 73 -12.96 1.65 -7.30
CA THR A 73 -12.64 1.31 -5.92
C THR A 73 -11.53 2.22 -5.41
N VAL A 74 -11.80 2.92 -4.33
CA VAL A 74 -10.85 3.80 -3.65
C VAL A 74 -10.29 3.09 -2.44
N ASP A 75 -9.02 2.71 -2.54
CA ASP A 75 -8.25 2.14 -1.44
C ASP A 75 -7.62 3.26 -0.61
N GLU A 76 -7.40 3.03 0.70
CA GLU A 76 -6.95 4.05 1.65
C GLU A 76 -7.77 5.34 1.57
N ALA A 77 -9.08 5.19 1.52
CA ALA A 77 -10.00 6.30 1.27
C ALA A 77 -9.90 7.43 2.29
N HIS A 78 -9.35 7.18 3.49
CA HIS A 78 -9.06 8.22 4.47
C HIS A 78 -8.13 9.32 3.95
N CYS A 79 -7.31 9.01 2.92
CA CYS A 79 -6.43 9.99 2.27
C CYS A 79 -7.18 11.11 1.53
N ILE A 80 -8.49 10.96 1.27
CA ILE A 80 -9.30 12.03 0.64
C ILE A 80 -9.75 13.08 1.64
N SER A 81 -9.78 12.74 2.93
CA SER A 81 -10.28 13.59 4.00
C SER A 81 -9.18 14.47 4.59
N GLN A 82 -9.44 15.76 4.70
CA GLN A 82 -8.56 16.70 5.40
C GLN A 82 -8.51 16.45 6.92
N TRP A 83 -9.47 15.73 7.44
CA TRP A 83 -9.54 15.31 8.83
C TRP A 83 -8.86 13.97 9.08
N GLY A 84 -8.39 13.30 8.02
CA GLY A 84 -7.63 12.06 8.10
C GLY A 84 -6.17 12.30 8.49
N GLN A 85 -5.53 11.27 9.01
CA GLN A 85 -4.11 11.34 9.45
C GLN A 85 -3.12 11.47 8.28
N ASP A 86 -3.51 11.09 7.06
CA ASP A 86 -2.67 11.08 5.86
C ASP A 86 -3.43 11.68 4.66
N PHE A 87 -3.82 12.96 4.77
CA PHE A 87 -4.44 13.65 3.66
C PHE A 87 -3.51 13.78 2.46
N ARG A 88 -3.99 13.35 1.29
CA ARG A 88 -3.25 13.43 0.02
C ARG A 88 -4.02 14.23 -1.02
N PRO A 89 -3.56 15.43 -1.39
CA PRO A 89 -4.24 16.25 -2.41
C PRO A 89 -4.48 15.52 -3.73
N SER A 90 -3.62 14.56 -4.09
CA SER A 90 -3.80 13.74 -5.30
C SER A 90 -5.09 12.91 -5.31
N TYR A 91 -5.65 12.59 -4.14
CA TYR A 91 -6.92 11.86 -4.04
C TYR A 91 -8.13 12.67 -4.53
N MET A 92 -8.05 14.01 -4.52
CA MET A 92 -9.08 14.87 -5.09
C MET A 92 -9.24 14.64 -6.61
N LYS A 93 -8.19 14.18 -7.29
CA LYS A 93 -8.25 13.79 -8.70
C LYS A 93 -9.19 12.61 -8.97
N ILE A 94 -9.48 11.79 -7.97
CA ILE A 94 -10.48 10.72 -8.08
C ILE A 94 -11.87 11.31 -8.30
N VAL A 95 -12.20 12.37 -7.55
CA VAL A 95 -13.49 13.07 -7.69
C VAL A 95 -13.61 13.72 -9.06
N GLU A 96 -12.55 14.37 -9.53
CA GLU A 96 -12.47 14.97 -10.87
C GLU A 96 -12.65 13.90 -11.95
N PHE A 97 -11.94 12.79 -11.81
CA PHE A 97 -12.01 11.66 -12.75
C PHE A 97 -13.44 11.07 -12.85
N VAL A 98 -14.09 10.83 -11.72
CA VAL A 98 -15.47 10.28 -11.71
C VAL A 98 -16.46 11.23 -12.41
N LYS A 99 -16.28 12.55 -12.29
CA LYS A 99 -17.13 13.55 -12.95
C LYS A 99 -16.97 13.60 -14.46
N ILE A 100 -15.82 13.18 -14.99
CA ILE A 100 -15.52 13.21 -16.44
C ILE A 100 -16.10 11.98 -17.15
N LEU A 101 -16.39 10.90 -16.41
CA LEU A 101 -16.94 9.68 -17.00
C LEU A 101 -18.36 9.91 -17.51
N GLU A 102 -18.66 9.42 -18.71
CA GLU A 102 -19.97 9.57 -19.36
C GLU A 102 -21.10 8.96 -18.52
N LYS A 103 -20.84 7.80 -17.91
CA LYS A 103 -21.73 7.16 -16.95
C LYS A 103 -21.04 7.06 -15.60
N ARG A 104 -21.75 7.46 -14.55
CA ARG A 104 -21.24 7.31 -13.19
C ARG A 104 -21.05 5.82 -12.84
N PRO A 105 -19.85 5.38 -12.49
CA PRO A 105 -19.61 4.00 -12.08
C PRO A 105 -20.13 3.76 -10.66
N ILE A 106 -20.21 2.49 -10.26
CA ILE A 106 -20.32 2.14 -8.85
C ILE A 106 -19.04 2.60 -8.15
N ILE A 107 -19.19 3.29 -7.02
CA ILE A 107 -18.05 3.75 -6.25
C ILE A 107 -18.01 2.99 -4.93
N SER A 108 -16.87 2.38 -4.62
CA SER A 108 -16.58 1.80 -3.33
C SER A 108 -15.35 2.43 -2.70
N ALA A 109 -15.35 2.56 -1.39
CA ALA A 109 -14.27 3.17 -0.63
C ALA A 109 -13.89 2.26 0.54
N PHE A 110 -12.61 1.96 0.68
CA PHE A 110 -12.07 1.11 1.73
C PHE A 110 -10.98 1.85 2.49
N THR A 111 -10.98 1.69 3.81
CA THR A 111 -9.93 2.21 4.68
C THR A 111 -9.89 1.40 5.97
N ALA A 112 -8.69 1.20 6.51
CA ALA A 112 -8.50 0.57 7.81
C ALA A 112 -8.69 1.55 8.99
N THR A 113 -8.59 2.86 8.73
CA THR A 113 -8.48 3.90 9.78
C THR A 113 -9.39 5.08 9.47
N ALA A 114 -10.67 4.98 9.79
CA ALA A 114 -11.58 6.10 9.63
C ALA A 114 -12.41 6.31 10.90
N THR A 115 -12.28 7.47 11.51
CA THR A 115 -13.23 7.95 12.52
C THR A 115 -14.59 8.24 11.85
N GLU A 116 -15.63 8.47 12.66
CA GLU A 116 -16.95 8.85 12.13
C GLU A 116 -16.88 10.09 11.23
N THR A 117 -16.22 11.14 11.70
CA THR A 117 -16.02 12.38 10.93
C THR A 117 -15.32 12.13 9.59
N VAL A 118 -14.25 11.31 9.59
CA VAL A 118 -13.54 10.94 8.35
C VAL A 118 -14.42 10.15 7.40
N ARG A 119 -15.24 9.24 7.93
CA ARG A 119 -16.19 8.45 7.14
C ARG A 119 -17.24 9.32 6.46
N GLU A 120 -17.82 10.27 7.19
CA GLU A 120 -18.80 11.22 6.65
C GLU A 120 -18.18 12.10 5.56
N ASP A 121 -16.95 12.56 5.78
CA ASP A 121 -16.21 13.35 4.79
C ASP A 121 -15.89 12.54 3.52
N ILE A 122 -15.51 11.27 3.66
CA ILE A 122 -15.35 10.36 2.51
C ILE A 122 -16.65 10.24 1.71
N ILE A 123 -17.77 10.01 2.37
CA ILE A 123 -19.09 9.87 1.74
C ILE A 123 -19.45 11.15 0.98
N CYS A 124 -19.29 12.29 1.62
CA CYS A 124 -19.59 13.60 1.04
C CYS A 124 -18.67 13.91 -0.15
N THR A 125 -17.36 13.78 0.05
CA THR A 125 -16.34 14.17 -0.96
C THR A 125 -16.39 13.29 -2.21
N LEU A 126 -16.57 11.97 -2.07
CA LEU A 126 -16.76 11.05 -3.19
C LEU A 126 -18.19 11.12 -3.76
N GLY A 127 -19.10 11.83 -3.09
CA GLY A 127 -20.50 11.94 -3.47
C GLY A 127 -21.20 10.59 -3.52
N LEU A 128 -20.98 9.72 -2.53
CA LEU A 128 -21.58 8.39 -2.48
C LEU A 128 -23.11 8.52 -2.27
N GLN A 129 -23.88 7.83 -3.10
CA GLN A 129 -25.35 7.89 -3.08
C GLN A 129 -25.89 6.68 -2.35
N ASN A 130 -26.55 6.92 -1.20
CA ASN A 130 -27.11 5.86 -0.35
C ASN A 130 -26.12 4.69 -0.12
N PRO A 131 -24.90 4.96 0.36
CA PRO A 131 -23.88 3.92 0.47
C PRO A 131 -24.24 2.90 1.54
N PHE A 132 -24.03 1.62 1.23
CA PHE A 132 -23.91 0.61 2.26
C PHE A 132 -22.63 0.85 3.04
N THR A 133 -22.74 1.05 4.36
CA THR A 133 -21.59 1.29 5.23
C THR A 133 -21.41 0.11 6.18
N LEU A 134 -20.23 -0.50 6.15
CA LEU A 134 -19.82 -1.55 7.08
C LEU A 134 -18.63 -1.05 7.91
N VAL A 135 -18.77 -1.11 9.22
CA VAL A 135 -17.69 -0.80 10.15
C VAL A 135 -17.43 -2.05 10.99
N ASN A 136 -16.29 -2.69 10.76
CA ASN A 136 -15.82 -3.75 11.63
C ASN A 136 -15.04 -3.13 12.80
N GLY A 137 -15.17 -3.72 13.98
CA GLY A 137 -14.38 -3.31 15.14
C GLY A 137 -12.89 -3.38 14.91
N PHE A 138 -12.13 -2.59 15.67
CA PHE A 138 -10.66 -2.59 15.65
C PHE A 138 -10.06 -3.72 16.48
N ASP A 139 -10.89 -4.41 17.25
CA ASP A 139 -10.44 -5.50 18.13
C ASP A 139 -10.06 -6.73 17.32
N ARG A 140 -8.85 -7.20 17.56
CA ARG A 140 -8.24 -8.35 16.87
C ARG A 140 -7.73 -9.31 17.94
N GLU A 141 -8.49 -10.34 18.25
CA GLU A 141 -8.18 -11.32 19.31
C GLU A 141 -6.80 -12.02 19.13
N ASN A 142 -6.29 -12.04 17.91
CA ASN A 142 -4.99 -12.61 17.58
C ASN A 142 -3.82 -11.61 17.68
N LEU A 143 -4.07 -10.35 18.07
CA LEU A 143 -3.02 -9.35 18.24
C LEU A 143 -2.84 -9.03 19.72
N PHE A 144 -1.62 -9.17 20.20
CA PHE A 144 -1.22 -8.79 21.54
C PHE A 144 -0.37 -7.52 21.50
N PHE A 145 -0.71 -6.53 22.32
CA PHE A 145 0.01 -5.27 22.47
C PHE A 145 0.63 -5.16 23.84
N GLN A 146 1.94 -4.90 23.90
CA GLN A 146 2.68 -4.70 25.13
C GLN A 146 3.52 -3.43 25.03
N VAL A 147 3.63 -2.69 26.12
CA VAL A 147 4.49 -1.50 26.24
C VAL A 147 5.51 -1.73 27.33
N ASP A 148 6.77 -1.83 26.93
CA ASP A 148 7.90 -1.98 27.84
C ASP A 148 8.80 -0.74 27.82
N LYS A 149 9.41 -0.42 28.96
CA LYS A 149 10.37 0.69 29.14
C LYS A 149 11.71 0.16 29.65
N PRO A 150 12.44 -0.61 28.86
CA PRO A 150 13.70 -1.18 29.31
C PRO A 150 14.78 -0.09 29.49
N LYS A 151 15.66 -0.28 30.48
CA LYS A 151 16.83 0.60 30.68
C LYS A 151 17.82 0.47 29.53
N ASN A 152 17.96 -0.72 28.95
CA ASN A 152 18.81 -0.99 27.80
C ASN A 152 17.98 -1.65 26.68
N LYS A 153 17.64 -0.88 25.65
CA LYS A 153 16.82 -1.34 24.53
C LYS A 153 17.51 -2.42 23.69
N GLU A 154 18.83 -2.33 23.51
CA GLU A 154 19.58 -3.31 22.71
C GLU A 154 19.58 -4.69 23.36
N GLN A 155 19.84 -4.75 24.66
CA GLN A 155 19.76 -6.00 25.42
C GLN A 155 18.35 -6.57 25.44
N TYR A 156 17.34 -5.70 25.55
CA TYR A 156 15.93 -6.11 25.50
C TYR A 156 15.58 -6.76 24.16
N ILE A 157 15.97 -6.14 23.03
CA ILE A 157 15.74 -6.68 21.69
C ILE A 157 16.41 -8.04 21.52
N LEU A 158 17.68 -8.17 21.93
CA LEU A 158 18.41 -9.44 21.85
C LEU A 158 17.75 -10.54 22.66
N LYS A 159 17.32 -10.23 23.88
CA LYS A 159 16.59 -11.14 24.76
C LYS A 159 15.27 -11.57 24.10
N TYR A 160 14.48 -10.61 23.65
CA TYR A 160 13.19 -10.88 23.00
C TYR A 160 13.34 -11.80 21.79
N ILE A 161 14.32 -11.55 20.90
CA ILE A 161 14.59 -12.41 19.75
C ILE A 161 15.00 -13.81 20.19
N SER A 162 15.80 -13.96 21.25
CA SER A 162 16.22 -15.26 21.74
C SER A 162 15.07 -16.07 22.35
N GLU A 163 14.11 -15.40 22.98
CA GLU A 163 12.91 -16.03 23.56
C GLU A 163 11.86 -16.43 22.48
N HIS A 164 11.92 -15.78 21.30
CA HIS A 164 11.06 -16.03 20.15
C HIS A 164 11.86 -16.59 18.96
N SER A 165 12.81 -17.49 19.27
CA SER A 165 13.66 -18.08 18.24
C SER A 165 12.83 -18.95 17.30
N GLY A 166 12.88 -18.65 16.01
CA GLY A 166 12.07 -19.29 14.97
C GLY A 166 10.87 -18.47 14.49
N ASP A 167 10.52 -17.41 15.19
CA ASP A 167 9.49 -16.48 14.72
C ASP A 167 10.07 -15.43 13.76
N SER A 168 9.26 -14.99 12.81
CA SER A 168 9.59 -13.84 11.96
C SER A 168 9.21 -12.54 12.66
N GLY A 169 10.03 -11.48 12.50
CA GLY A 169 9.80 -10.22 13.18
C GLY A 169 10.22 -8.98 12.41
N ILE A 170 9.55 -7.86 12.72
CA ILE A 170 9.90 -6.54 12.17
C ILE A 170 10.20 -5.59 13.32
N ILE A 171 11.36 -4.93 13.27
CA ILE A 171 11.77 -3.92 14.25
C ILE A 171 11.67 -2.54 13.60
N TYR A 172 10.69 -1.76 13.99
CA TYR A 172 10.55 -0.39 13.51
C TYR A 172 11.41 0.59 14.31
N CYS A 173 12.22 1.36 13.61
CA CYS A 173 13.07 2.41 14.18
C CYS A 173 12.61 3.78 13.71
N ALA A 174 12.76 4.79 14.57
CA ALA A 174 12.39 6.17 14.25
C ALA A 174 13.32 6.83 13.21
N THR A 175 14.55 6.34 13.03
CA THR A 175 15.53 6.94 12.12
C THR A 175 16.31 5.86 11.36
N ARG A 176 16.81 6.21 10.15
CA ARG A 176 17.71 5.35 9.35
C ARG A 176 18.96 4.96 10.13
N LYS A 177 19.56 5.90 10.89
CA LYS A 177 20.73 5.64 11.73
C LYS A 177 20.45 4.56 12.77
N ASN A 178 19.26 4.57 13.39
CA ASN A 178 18.89 3.52 14.34
C ASN A 178 18.68 2.17 13.63
N VAL A 179 18.15 2.16 12.40
CA VAL A 179 18.08 0.93 11.59
C VAL A 179 19.47 0.36 11.39
N ASP A 180 20.41 1.17 10.94
CA ASP A 180 21.78 0.70 10.71
C ASP A 180 22.44 0.18 12.01
N ASN A 181 22.28 0.89 13.13
CA ASN A 181 22.85 0.48 14.41
C ASN A 181 22.29 -0.88 14.90
N ILE A 182 20.96 -1.04 14.88
CA ILE A 182 20.32 -2.29 15.30
C ILE A 182 20.64 -3.44 14.33
N TYR A 183 20.66 -3.16 13.03
CA TYR A 183 21.08 -4.15 12.02
C TYR A 183 22.49 -4.68 12.28
N GLU A 184 23.48 -3.79 12.49
CA GLU A 184 24.88 -4.20 12.76
C GLU A 184 24.98 -4.95 14.10
N LEU A 185 24.25 -4.53 15.12
CA LEU A 185 24.19 -5.24 16.41
C LEU A 185 23.69 -6.69 16.23
N LEU A 186 22.56 -6.87 15.55
CA LEU A 186 21.93 -8.18 15.37
C LEU A 186 22.79 -9.07 14.47
N LYS A 187 23.31 -8.52 13.39
CA LYS A 187 24.23 -9.22 12.47
C LYS A 187 25.50 -9.68 13.19
N GLY A 188 26.08 -8.83 14.04
CA GLY A 188 27.24 -9.18 14.86
C GLY A 188 26.98 -10.26 15.90
N LYS A 189 25.70 -10.55 16.20
CA LYS A 189 25.26 -11.66 17.07
C LYS A 189 24.80 -12.90 16.30
N GLY A 190 24.98 -12.91 14.97
CA GLY A 190 24.63 -14.07 14.12
C GLY A 190 23.13 -14.23 13.86
N VAL A 191 22.33 -13.19 14.14
CA VAL A 191 20.89 -13.21 13.81
C VAL A 191 20.70 -13.08 12.30
N SER A 192 19.80 -13.86 11.71
CA SER A 192 19.36 -13.69 10.31
C SER A 192 18.54 -12.42 10.20
N VAL A 193 19.19 -11.31 9.83
CA VAL A 193 18.59 -9.97 9.86
C VAL A 193 18.84 -9.21 8.57
N GLY A 194 17.82 -8.50 8.11
CA GLY A 194 17.89 -7.55 7.02
C GLY A 194 17.54 -6.13 7.45
N LYS A 195 17.83 -5.13 6.61
CA LYS A 195 17.42 -3.75 6.84
C LYS A 195 16.61 -3.19 5.69
N TYR A 196 15.66 -2.29 6.01
CA TYR A 196 14.78 -1.68 5.03
C TYR A 196 14.50 -0.21 5.37
N HIS A 197 14.91 0.70 4.48
CA HIS A 197 14.61 2.13 4.63
C HIS A 197 14.75 2.88 3.28
N ALA A 198 14.18 4.06 3.18
CA ALA A 198 14.15 4.87 1.96
C ALA A 198 15.53 5.33 1.42
N GLY A 199 16.61 5.19 2.22
CA GLY A 199 17.99 5.45 1.76
C GLY A 199 18.59 4.33 0.91
N MET A 200 17.91 3.16 0.82
CA MET A 200 18.34 2.03 -0.01
C MET A 200 17.81 2.19 -1.44
N SER A 201 18.54 1.63 -2.40
CA SER A 201 18.06 1.55 -3.79
C SER A 201 16.79 0.71 -3.93
N ALA A 202 16.03 0.91 -5.01
CA ALA A 202 14.81 0.12 -5.25
C ALA A 202 15.10 -1.39 -5.37
N GLY A 203 16.25 -1.74 -5.97
CA GLY A 203 16.67 -3.14 -6.11
C GLY A 203 16.99 -3.80 -4.76
N GLU A 204 17.72 -3.10 -3.88
CA GLU A 204 18.03 -3.60 -2.53
C GLU A 204 16.77 -3.78 -1.70
N ARG A 205 15.84 -2.82 -1.76
CA ARG A 205 14.56 -2.92 -1.05
C ARG A 205 13.73 -4.10 -1.54
N LYS A 206 13.64 -4.29 -2.86
CA LYS A 206 12.93 -5.44 -3.44
C LYS A 206 13.56 -6.76 -3.00
N LYS A 207 14.89 -6.88 -3.12
CA LYS A 207 15.59 -8.07 -2.68
C LYS A 207 15.34 -8.37 -1.20
N MET A 208 15.37 -7.35 -0.32
CA MET A 208 15.13 -7.53 1.11
C MET A 208 13.70 -7.97 1.40
N GLN A 209 12.73 -7.42 0.67
CA GLN A 209 11.33 -7.85 0.76
C GLN A 209 11.19 -9.32 0.35
N ASP A 210 11.78 -9.70 -0.78
CA ASP A 210 11.76 -11.09 -1.27
C ASP A 210 12.45 -12.03 -0.26
N ASP A 211 13.62 -11.66 0.27
CA ASP A 211 14.36 -12.45 1.26
C ASP A 211 13.54 -12.67 2.55
N PHE A 212 12.72 -11.70 2.96
CA PHE A 212 11.84 -11.84 4.12
C PHE A 212 10.59 -12.68 3.81
N VAL A 213 9.96 -12.46 2.65
CA VAL A 213 8.75 -13.21 2.22
C VAL A 213 9.05 -14.69 1.99
N PHE A 214 10.25 -15.03 1.53
CA PHE A 214 10.67 -16.42 1.29
C PHE A 214 11.47 -17.04 2.47
N ASP A 215 11.41 -16.43 3.65
CA ASP A 215 12.04 -16.91 4.89
C ASP A 215 13.57 -17.05 4.82
N TYR A 216 14.25 -16.38 3.86
CA TYR A 216 15.71 -16.29 3.86
C TYR A 216 16.23 -15.35 4.95
N THR A 217 15.39 -14.46 5.43
CA THR A 217 15.68 -13.53 6.54
C THR A 217 14.52 -13.55 7.51
N SER A 218 14.78 -13.82 8.79
CA SER A 218 13.73 -13.93 9.83
C SER A 218 13.38 -12.59 10.47
N ILE A 219 14.34 -11.64 10.55
CA ILE A 219 14.15 -10.33 11.19
C ILE A 219 14.44 -9.21 10.19
N VAL A 220 13.54 -8.22 10.11
CA VAL A 220 13.79 -6.99 9.33
C VAL A 220 13.80 -5.79 10.26
N VAL A 221 14.84 -4.95 10.16
CA VAL A 221 14.92 -3.65 10.85
C VAL A 221 14.56 -2.55 9.84
N ALA A 222 13.50 -1.78 10.11
CA ALA A 222 12.94 -0.84 9.15
C ALA A 222 12.64 0.56 9.75
N THR A 223 12.52 1.56 8.88
CA THR A 223 11.76 2.80 9.16
C THR A 223 10.46 2.79 8.38
N ASN A 224 9.53 3.59 8.82
CA ASN A 224 8.38 4.00 8.00
C ASN A 224 8.85 4.78 6.77
#